data_80992d6449b74698c8afc5b4776eb757
#
_entry.id   80992d6449b74698c8afc5b4776eb757
#
_cell.length_a   1.000
_cell.length_b   1.000
_cell.length_c   1.000
_cell.angle_alpha   90.00
_cell.angle_beta   90.00
_cell.angle_gamma   90.00
#
_symmetry.space_group_name_H-M   'P 1'
#
loop_
_entity.id
_entity.type
_entity.pdbx_description
1 polymer ?
#
loop_
_entity_poly.entity_id
_entity_poly.type
_entity_poly.pdbx_seq_one_letter_code
_entity_poly.pdbx_strand_id
1 'polypeptide(L)'
;MYPKYQIYKHAWVYKYAPHTEEALTPSDAQELLHKGGWLVRNTYGFDCAEQTPFWYVIKDTFGDLKELSTNTRNQVRHGLKNYTIRRISAEELLAQGYAVYCAATHAYKIATQTPTIEEFENRIRHASTDTEYWGAFNPNNELAAFAINEAGEDYCSYQTLKANPADLKKYVYYALIYEMNRYYLQERKLKYVLDGARSITEHSNIQPFLENKFHFRKAYCHLQIHYTWWLKWIITCLYPWRKFIPNHQIQSLLAMHGMQS
;
A
#
# COMPACT_ATOMS: atom_id res chain seq x y z
N MET A 1 13.52 -22.78 8.11
CA MET A 1 13.58 -21.41 7.57
C MET A 1 12.22 -21.13 6.94
N TYR A 2 11.46 -20.14 7.44
CA TYR A 2 10.19 -19.76 6.80
C TYR A 2 10.47 -18.66 5.76
N PRO A 3 10.82 -19.00 4.53
CA PRO A 3 11.20 -18.04 3.49
C PRO A 3 10.04 -17.12 3.09
N LYS A 4 8.80 -17.47 3.49
CA LYS A 4 7.59 -16.73 3.15
C LYS A 4 7.30 -15.52 4.06
N TYR A 5 7.97 -15.40 5.22
CA TYR A 5 7.75 -14.32 6.20
C TYR A 5 9.00 -13.48 6.39
N GLN A 6 8.80 -12.20 6.72
CA GLN A 6 9.86 -11.26 7.06
C GLN A 6 9.45 -10.43 8.28
N ILE A 7 10.45 -9.92 9.02
CA ILE A 7 10.17 -9.00 10.14
C ILE A 7 10.06 -7.58 9.62
N TYR A 8 8.90 -6.95 9.90
CA TYR A 8 8.67 -5.54 9.68
C TYR A 8 8.16 -4.90 10.97
N LYS A 9 8.89 -3.92 11.53
CA LYS A 9 8.54 -3.23 12.80
C LYS A 9 8.15 -4.21 13.93
N HIS A 10 9.00 -5.19 14.18
CA HIS A 10 8.82 -6.26 15.19
C HIS A 10 7.66 -7.23 14.92
N ALA A 11 7.00 -7.14 13.79
CA ALA A 11 5.97 -8.09 13.36
C ALA A 11 6.49 -8.98 12.24
N TRP A 12 6.26 -10.29 12.33
CA TRP A 12 6.36 -11.17 11.19
C TRP A 12 5.18 -10.91 10.26
N VAL A 13 5.46 -10.63 9.00
CA VAL A 13 4.46 -10.39 7.95
C VAL A 13 4.78 -11.23 6.72
N TYR A 14 3.73 -11.70 6.05
CA TYR A 14 3.88 -12.40 4.77
C TYR A 14 4.45 -11.45 3.71
N LYS A 15 5.38 -11.93 2.89
CA LYS A 15 6.11 -11.08 1.93
C LYS A 15 5.71 -11.25 0.47
N TYR A 16 4.79 -12.18 0.20
CA TYR A 16 4.32 -12.45 -1.17
C TYR A 16 2.87 -11.98 -1.37
N ALA A 17 2.30 -12.34 -2.52
CA ALA A 17 0.93 -12.01 -2.87
C ALA A 17 -0.09 -12.47 -1.80
N PRO A 18 -1.01 -11.60 -1.35
CA PRO A 18 -1.97 -11.96 -0.31
C PRO A 18 -2.81 -13.19 -0.63
N HIS A 19 -3.11 -13.44 -1.90
CA HIS A 19 -3.89 -14.61 -2.33
C HIS A 19 -3.14 -15.94 -2.21
N THR A 20 -1.83 -15.90 -1.91
CA THR A 20 -1.01 -17.09 -1.67
C THR A 20 -0.73 -17.34 -0.19
N GLU A 21 -1.25 -16.48 0.69
CA GLU A 21 -1.10 -16.61 2.13
C GLU A 21 -2.16 -17.58 2.67
N GLU A 22 -1.73 -18.54 3.47
CA GLU A 22 -2.56 -19.57 4.10
C GLU A 22 -2.61 -19.34 5.62
N ALA A 23 -3.63 -19.93 6.26
CA ALA A 23 -3.74 -19.91 7.71
C ALA A 23 -2.51 -20.58 8.36
N LEU A 24 -1.90 -19.90 9.33
CA LEU A 24 -0.81 -20.47 10.11
C LEU A 24 -1.35 -21.33 11.24
N THR A 25 -0.70 -22.46 11.48
CA THR A 25 -0.94 -23.21 12.71
C THR A 25 -0.34 -22.49 13.91
N PRO A 26 -0.86 -22.67 15.13
CA PRO A 26 -0.25 -22.12 16.34
C PRO A 26 1.22 -22.51 16.53
N SER A 27 1.59 -23.73 16.10
CA SER A 27 2.98 -24.22 16.17
C SER A 27 3.90 -23.43 15.25
N ASP A 28 3.49 -23.19 13.99
CA ASP A 28 4.26 -22.45 13.01
C ASP A 28 4.45 -20.98 13.46
N ALA A 29 3.39 -20.38 14.00
CA ALA A 29 3.46 -19.04 14.54
C ALA A 29 4.42 -18.93 15.74
N GLN A 30 4.41 -19.93 16.64
CA GLN A 30 5.37 -19.98 17.76
C GLN A 30 6.79 -20.14 17.26
N GLU A 31 7.06 -20.98 16.26
CA GLU A 31 8.39 -21.11 15.68
C GLU A 31 8.91 -19.78 15.10
N LEU A 32 8.05 -18.99 14.43
CA LEU A 32 8.42 -17.65 13.99
C LEU A 32 8.75 -16.74 15.17
N LEU A 33 7.94 -16.72 16.21
CA LEU A 33 8.15 -15.89 17.40
C LEU A 33 9.44 -16.26 18.15
N HIS A 34 9.82 -17.54 18.18
CA HIS A 34 11.10 -17.97 18.75
C HIS A 34 12.32 -17.43 17.99
N LYS A 35 12.18 -17.11 16.71
CA LYS A 35 13.24 -16.49 15.90
C LYS A 35 13.33 -14.98 16.05
N GLY A 36 12.44 -14.38 16.85
CA GLY A 36 12.36 -12.95 17.10
C GLY A 36 11.00 -12.35 16.74
N GLY A 37 10.93 -11.03 16.85
CA GLY A 37 9.64 -10.33 16.68
C GLY A 37 8.75 -10.41 17.92
N TRP A 38 7.68 -9.65 17.91
CA TRP A 38 6.73 -9.55 19.02
C TRP A 38 5.38 -10.20 18.69
N LEU A 39 5.05 -10.23 17.40
CA LEU A 39 3.83 -10.83 16.90
C LEU A 39 4.02 -11.38 15.48
N VAL A 40 3.13 -12.29 15.09
CA VAL A 40 2.96 -12.73 13.71
C VAL A 40 1.61 -12.24 13.24
N ARG A 41 1.57 -11.48 12.14
CA ARG A 41 0.36 -11.11 11.44
C ARG A 41 0.20 -12.00 10.21
N ASN A 42 -0.84 -12.79 10.18
CA ASN A 42 -1.18 -13.70 9.09
C ASN A 42 -2.58 -13.39 8.58
N THR A 43 -2.76 -13.44 7.27
CA THR A 43 -4.07 -13.37 6.64
C THR A 43 -4.34 -14.65 5.83
N TYR A 44 -5.59 -15.04 5.70
CA TYR A 44 -5.98 -16.21 4.90
C TYR A 44 -7.38 -16.03 4.33
N GLY A 45 -7.75 -16.88 3.36
CA GLY A 45 -9.03 -16.76 2.70
C GLY A 45 -9.19 -15.46 1.91
N PHE A 46 -8.14 -15.05 1.19
CA PHE A 46 -8.15 -13.84 0.38
C PHE A 46 -9.35 -13.81 -0.57
N ASP A 47 -10.04 -12.65 -0.59
CA ASP A 47 -11.22 -12.38 -1.40
C ASP A 47 -12.40 -13.33 -1.09
N CYS A 48 -12.58 -13.68 0.17
CA CYS A 48 -13.71 -14.50 0.61
C CYS A 48 -15.04 -13.74 0.48
N ALA A 49 -16.13 -14.48 0.32
CA ALA A 49 -17.47 -13.92 0.19
C ALA A 49 -18.01 -13.30 1.48
N GLU A 50 -17.46 -13.70 2.64
CA GLU A 50 -17.84 -13.18 3.94
C GLU A 50 -17.27 -11.78 4.15
N GLN A 51 -18.10 -10.84 4.62
CA GLN A 51 -17.63 -9.50 4.99
C GLN A 51 -16.95 -9.54 6.37
N THR A 52 -15.65 -9.74 6.35
CA THR A 52 -14.82 -9.75 7.54
C THR A 52 -14.39 -8.33 7.96
N PRO A 53 -13.93 -8.14 9.21
CA PRO A 53 -13.39 -6.84 9.65
C PRO A 53 -12.08 -6.45 8.96
N PHE A 54 -11.41 -7.35 8.25
CA PHE A 54 -10.14 -7.11 7.58
C PHE A 54 -10.24 -7.38 6.08
N TRP A 55 -9.58 -6.57 5.26
CA TRP A 55 -9.60 -6.67 3.80
C TRP A 55 -8.36 -6.04 3.17
N TYR A 56 -8.13 -6.36 1.92
CA TYR A 56 -7.22 -5.64 1.03
C TYR A 56 -8.01 -4.75 0.07
N VAL A 57 -7.43 -3.64 -0.35
CA VAL A 57 -8.03 -2.73 -1.33
C VAL A 57 -7.46 -3.06 -2.69
N ILE A 58 -8.26 -3.68 -3.57
CA ILE A 58 -7.82 -4.21 -4.87
C ILE A 58 -8.65 -3.66 -6.02
N LYS A 59 -8.08 -3.76 -7.23
CA LYS A 59 -8.82 -3.65 -8.49
C LYS A 59 -8.40 -4.81 -9.41
N ASP A 60 -9.37 -5.52 -9.95
CA ASP A 60 -9.19 -6.76 -10.73
C ASP A 60 -9.82 -6.68 -12.13
N THR A 61 -10.42 -5.57 -12.47
CA THR A 61 -11.01 -5.32 -13.80
C THR A 61 -10.58 -3.96 -14.32
N PHE A 62 -10.53 -3.81 -15.64
CA PHE A 62 -10.27 -2.53 -16.29
C PHE A 62 -11.21 -2.33 -17.47
N GLY A 63 -12.17 -1.42 -17.30
CA GLY A 63 -13.17 -1.07 -18.31
C GLY A 63 -12.85 0.22 -19.07
N ASP A 64 -11.60 0.67 -19.07
CA ASP A 64 -11.14 1.91 -19.68
C ASP A 64 -11.87 3.14 -19.07
N LEU A 65 -11.82 4.26 -19.75
CA LEU A 65 -12.53 5.49 -19.35
C LEU A 65 -14.05 5.28 -19.21
N LYS A 66 -14.60 4.25 -19.85
CA LYS A 66 -16.05 3.97 -19.85
C LYS A 66 -16.57 3.52 -18.48
N GLU A 67 -15.75 2.85 -17.70
CA GLU A 67 -16.13 2.43 -16.34
C GLU A 67 -16.24 3.61 -15.37
N LEU A 68 -15.49 4.70 -15.62
CA LEU A 68 -15.39 5.83 -14.73
C LEU A 68 -16.60 6.76 -14.79
N SER A 69 -16.95 7.39 -13.69
CA SER A 69 -17.94 8.46 -13.66
C SER A 69 -17.53 9.60 -14.60
N THR A 70 -18.49 10.36 -15.13
CA THR A 70 -18.23 11.48 -16.04
C THR A 70 -17.22 12.47 -15.48
N ASN A 71 -17.32 12.78 -14.18
CA ASN A 71 -16.39 13.68 -13.52
C ASN A 71 -14.97 13.08 -13.44
N THR A 72 -14.84 11.83 -13.00
CA THR A 72 -13.55 11.15 -12.92
C THR A 72 -12.89 11.02 -14.29
N ARG A 73 -13.67 10.67 -15.32
CA ARG A 73 -13.21 10.60 -16.70
C ARG A 73 -12.63 11.91 -17.20
N ASN A 74 -13.30 13.03 -16.91
CA ASN A 74 -12.81 14.36 -17.28
C ASN A 74 -11.53 14.71 -16.53
N GLN A 75 -11.41 14.33 -15.26
CA GLN A 75 -10.20 14.52 -14.45
C GLN A 75 -9.03 13.68 -14.98
N VAL A 76 -9.26 12.42 -15.37
CA VAL A 76 -8.24 11.57 -16.03
C VAL A 76 -7.78 12.21 -17.33
N ARG A 77 -8.72 12.60 -18.23
CA ARG A 77 -8.37 13.26 -19.51
C ARG A 77 -7.57 14.55 -19.31
N HIS A 78 -7.96 15.34 -18.32
CA HIS A 78 -7.24 16.57 -17.99
C HIS A 78 -5.83 16.27 -17.46
N GLY A 79 -5.68 15.27 -16.60
CA GLY A 79 -4.37 14.81 -16.14
C GLY A 79 -3.49 14.32 -17.29
N LEU A 80 -4.02 13.44 -18.17
CA LEU A 80 -3.30 12.93 -19.34
C LEU A 80 -2.92 14.03 -20.36
N LYS A 81 -3.67 15.13 -20.40
CA LYS A 81 -3.28 16.30 -21.24
C LYS A 81 -2.11 17.07 -20.63
N ASN A 82 -2.00 17.09 -19.31
CA ASN A 82 -0.99 17.88 -18.60
C ASN A 82 0.30 17.13 -18.31
N TYR A 83 0.24 15.79 -18.30
CA TYR A 83 1.36 14.94 -17.89
C TYR A 83 1.59 13.79 -18.85
N THR A 84 2.86 13.51 -19.13
CA THR A 84 3.29 12.27 -19.76
C THR A 84 3.54 11.24 -18.68
N ILE A 85 2.80 10.13 -18.71
CA ILE A 85 2.91 9.03 -17.75
C ILE A 85 3.70 7.90 -18.39
N ARG A 86 4.75 7.45 -17.72
CA ARG A 86 5.57 6.33 -18.20
C ARG A 86 6.30 5.60 -17.09
N ARG A 87 6.74 4.39 -17.41
CA ARG A 87 7.73 3.69 -16.58
C ARG A 87 9.06 4.41 -16.67
N ILE A 88 9.78 4.42 -15.55
CA ILE A 88 11.08 5.08 -15.43
C ILE A 88 12.11 4.13 -14.80
N SER A 89 13.37 4.43 -14.99
CA SER A 89 14.44 3.69 -14.33
C SER A 89 14.66 4.14 -12.89
N ALA A 90 15.44 3.36 -12.13
CA ALA A 90 15.86 3.72 -10.79
C ALA A 90 16.67 5.04 -10.81
N GLU A 91 17.53 5.23 -11.82
CA GLU A 91 18.36 6.43 -11.98
C GLU A 91 17.50 7.67 -12.23
N GLU A 92 16.47 7.58 -13.07
CA GLU A 92 15.54 8.68 -13.31
C GLU A 92 14.78 9.05 -12.02
N LEU A 93 14.36 8.06 -11.24
CA LEU A 93 13.71 8.33 -9.94
C LEU A 93 14.68 8.94 -8.93
N LEU A 94 15.91 8.47 -8.86
CA LEU A 94 16.95 9.02 -7.98
C LEU A 94 17.23 10.50 -8.33
N ALA A 95 17.22 10.86 -9.60
CA ALA A 95 17.52 12.22 -10.04
C ALA A 95 16.50 13.29 -9.61
N GLN A 96 15.21 12.94 -9.54
CA GLN A 96 14.14 13.92 -9.30
C GLN A 96 13.17 13.52 -8.16
N GLY A 97 13.11 12.23 -7.79
CA GLY A 97 12.07 11.69 -6.91
C GLY A 97 12.13 12.21 -5.48
N TYR A 98 13.33 12.47 -4.95
CA TYR A 98 13.48 12.93 -3.57
C TYR A 98 12.82 14.29 -3.32
N ALA A 99 12.94 15.22 -4.26
CA ALA A 99 12.29 16.54 -4.17
C ALA A 99 10.75 16.39 -4.11
N VAL A 100 10.19 15.55 -4.98
CA VAL A 100 8.74 15.24 -4.98
C VAL A 100 8.33 14.56 -3.67
N TYR A 101 9.17 13.64 -3.16
CA TYR A 101 8.90 12.97 -1.89
C TYR A 101 8.80 13.96 -0.72
N CYS A 102 9.79 14.85 -0.59
CA CYS A 102 9.82 15.88 0.44
C CYS A 102 8.60 16.82 0.33
N ALA A 103 8.31 17.32 -0.87
CA ALA A 103 7.17 18.22 -1.10
C ALA A 103 5.84 17.56 -0.69
N ALA A 104 5.65 16.28 -1.06
CA ALA A 104 4.45 15.51 -0.69
C ALA A 104 4.34 15.31 0.82
N THR A 105 5.45 14.99 1.50
CA THR A 105 5.46 14.70 2.94
C THR A 105 5.18 15.95 3.78
N HIS A 106 5.72 17.09 3.38
CA HIS A 106 5.49 18.37 4.06
C HIS A 106 4.02 18.83 3.98
N ALA A 107 3.27 18.37 2.97
CA ALA A 107 1.86 18.72 2.82
C ALA A 107 0.91 17.82 3.64
N TYR A 108 1.41 16.79 4.32
CA TYR A 108 0.57 15.92 5.12
C TYR A 108 0.09 16.61 6.40
N LYS A 109 -1.20 16.44 6.72
CA LYS A 109 -1.80 16.97 7.95
C LYS A 109 -1.22 16.36 9.23
N ILE A 110 -0.80 15.11 9.16
CA ILE A 110 -0.15 14.39 10.25
C ILE A 110 1.33 14.35 9.91
N ALA A 111 2.14 14.93 10.78
CA ALA A 111 3.59 14.93 10.61
C ALA A 111 4.10 13.49 10.47
N THR A 112 4.65 13.17 9.31
CA THR A 112 5.34 11.91 9.06
C THR A 112 6.82 12.22 8.93
N GLN A 113 7.65 11.33 9.45
CA GLN A 113 9.10 11.48 9.30
C GLN A 113 9.44 11.36 7.81
N THR A 114 10.02 12.42 7.25
CA THR A 114 10.58 12.39 5.91
C THR A 114 11.91 11.65 5.96
N PRO A 115 12.12 10.60 5.15
CA PRO A 115 13.40 9.93 5.10
C PRO A 115 14.50 10.89 4.65
N THR A 116 15.72 10.65 5.09
CA THR A 116 16.90 11.36 4.55
C THR A 116 17.09 11.00 3.07
N ILE A 117 17.88 11.81 2.35
CA ILE A 117 18.21 11.48 0.96
C ILE A 117 18.91 10.12 0.86
N GLU A 118 19.78 9.81 1.80
CA GLU A 118 20.50 8.53 1.85
C GLU A 118 19.55 7.34 2.06
N GLU A 119 18.57 7.47 2.95
CA GLU A 119 17.55 6.44 3.17
C GLU A 119 16.68 6.23 1.92
N PHE A 120 16.31 7.33 1.24
CA PHE A 120 15.56 7.27 -0.01
C PHE A 120 16.36 6.58 -1.12
N GLU A 121 17.62 6.98 -1.31
CA GLU A 121 18.51 6.37 -2.31
C GLU A 121 18.77 4.89 -2.01
N ASN A 122 19.10 4.56 -0.76
CA ASN A 122 19.35 3.18 -0.33
C ASN A 122 18.14 2.28 -0.59
N ARG A 123 16.94 2.77 -0.34
CA ARG A 123 15.71 2.02 -0.63
C ARG A 123 15.57 1.70 -2.12
N ILE A 124 15.91 2.64 -3.00
CA ILE A 124 15.81 2.46 -4.45
C ILE A 124 16.94 1.54 -4.95
N ARG A 125 18.17 1.74 -4.51
CA ARG A 125 19.34 0.96 -4.94
C ARG A 125 19.27 -0.52 -4.51
N HIS A 126 18.61 -0.81 -3.39
CA HIS A 126 18.45 -2.16 -2.85
C HIS A 126 17.03 -2.71 -3.04
N ALA A 127 16.26 -2.12 -3.96
CA ALA A 127 14.94 -2.62 -4.29
C ALA A 127 15.03 -4.01 -4.96
N SER A 128 13.96 -4.78 -4.82
CA SER A 128 13.88 -6.09 -5.47
C SER A 128 13.83 -5.97 -6.99
N THR A 129 14.13 -7.04 -7.69
CA THR A 129 14.01 -7.12 -9.16
C THR A 129 12.57 -6.92 -9.67
N ASP A 130 11.60 -7.16 -8.79
CA ASP A 130 10.17 -7.02 -9.08
C ASP A 130 9.67 -5.59 -8.87
N THR A 131 10.57 -4.66 -8.46
CA THR A 131 10.21 -3.26 -8.24
C THR A 131 10.16 -2.52 -9.57
N GLU A 132 9.04 -1.87 -9.83
CA GLU A 132 8.80 -1.03 -11.00
C GLU A 132 8.51 0.41 -10.59
N TYR A 133 9.08 1.35 -11.33
CA TYR A 133 8.92 2.78 -11.07
C TYR A 133 8.10 3.43 -12.17
N TRP A 134 7.21 4.33 -11.77
CA TRP A 134 6.39 5.13 -12.67
C TRP A 134 6.58 6.61 -12.39
N GLY A 135 6.62 7.40 -13.45
CA GLY A 135 6.73 8.85 -13.36
C GLY A 135 5.62 9.54 -14.15
N ALA A 136 5.16 10.66 -13.59
CA ALA A 136 4.30 11.62 -14.26
C ALA A 136 5.12 12.89 -14.50
N PHE A 137 5.36 13.23 -15.75
CA PHE A 137 6.19 14.37 -16.16
C PHE A 137 5.34 15.50 -16.72
N ASN A 138 5.62 16.72 -16.28
CA ASN A 138 4.99 17.91 -16.85
C ASN A 138 5.59 18.23 -18.25
N PRO A 139 5.06 19.22 -19.01
CA PRO A 139 5.60 19.59 -20.31
C PRO A 139 7.05 20.05 -20.33
N ASN A 140 7.60 20.47 -19.18
CA ASN A 140 9.01 20.82 -19.02
C ASN A 140 9.92 19.62 -18.72
N ASN A 141 9.38 18.40 -18.76
CA ASN A 141 10.05 17.15 -18.37
C ASN A 141 10.50 17.12 -16.90
N GLU A 142 9.77 17.81 -16.02
CA GLU A 142 9.97 17.76 -14.57
C GLU A 142 9.04 16.72 -13.96
N LEU A 143 9.55 15.93 -13.00
CA LEU A 143 8.78 14.90 -12.32
C LEU A 143 7.77 15.53 -11.35
N ALA A 144 6.49 15.43 -11.67
CA ALA A 144 5.39 15.97 -10.86
C ALA A 144 4.84 14.93 -9.86
N ALA A 145 4.89 13.64 -10.20
CA ALA A 145 4.49 12.54 -9.33
C ALA A 145 5.23 11.26 -9.71
N PHE A 146 5.34 10.35 -8.75
CA PHE A 146 5.87 9.02 -9.00
C PHE A 146 5.15 7.94 -8.20
N ALA A 147 5.29 6.69 -8.67
CA ALA A 147 4.91 5.50 -7.94
C ALA A 147 6.09 4.52 -7.88
N ILE A 148 6.15 3.78 -6.76
CA ILE A 148 7.01 2.63 -6.58
C ILE A 148 6.07 1.44 -6.37
N ASN A 149 6.11 0.48 -7.28
CA ASN A 149 5.25 -0.67 -7.29
C ASN A 149 6.07 -1.95 -7.19
N GLU A 150 5.51 -2.97 -6.58
CA GLU A 150 6.07 -4.31 -6.56
C GLU A 150 5.19 -5.21 -7.43
N ALA A 151 5.72 -5.61 -8.58
CA ALA A 151 4.98 -6.30 -9.63
C ALA A 151 5.43 -7.76 -9.73
N GLY A 152 4.67 -8.65 -9.09
CA GLY A 152 4.86 -10.09 -9.20
C GLY A 152 4.36 -10.67 -10.54
N GLU A 153 4.26 -11.99 -10.60
CA GLU A 153 3.83 -12.71 -11.81
C GLU A 153 2.36 -12.42 -12.16
N ASP A 154 1.49 -12.33 -11.16
CA ASP A 154 0.03 -12.26 -11.34
C ASP A 154 -0.65 -11.13 -10.54
N TYR A 155 0.10 -10.30 -9.84
CA TYR A 155 -0.41 -9.14 -9.10
C TYR A 155 0.58 -7.97 -9.13
N CYS A 156 0.11 -6.77 -8.79
CA CYS A 156 0.98 -5.62 -8.55
C CYS A 156 0.53 -4.87 -7.29
N SER A 157 1.48 -4.59 -6.40
CA SER A 157 1.26 -3.82 -5.17
C SER A 157 1.77 -2.40 -5.33
N TYR A 158 0.89 -1.41 -5.13
CA TYR A 158 1.23 0.02 -5.12
C TYR A 158 1.82 0.39 -3.75
N GLN A 159 3.15 0.35 -3.64
CA GLN A 159 3.86 0.54 -2.36
C GLN A 159 4.01 2.01 -1.98
N THR A 160 4.20 2.88 -2.97
CA THR A 160 4.41 4.32 -2.73
C THR A 160 3.80 5.12 -3.87
N LEU A 161 2.99 6.10 -3.51
CA LEU A 161 2.46 7.12 -4.41
C LEU A 161 2.80 8.49 -3.83
N LYS A 162 3.54 9.31 -4.56
CA LYS A 162 3.91 10.67 -4.17
C LYS A 162 3.69 11.64 -5.32
N ALA A 163 3.15 12.81 -5.00
CA ALA A 163 3.00 13.88 -5.96
C ALA A 163 3.34 15.23 -5.33
N ASN A 164 3.87 16.12 -6.12
CA ASN A 164 4.02 17.51 -5.72
C ASN A 164 2.62 18.11 -5.46
N PRO A 165 2.36 18.71 -4.29
CA PRO A 165 1.07 19.28 -3.94
C PRO A 165 0.55 20.33 -4.97
N ALA A 166 1.45 21.05 -5.63
CA ALA A 166 1.09 22.02 -6.67
C ALA A 166 0.41 21.38 -7.89
N ASP A 167 0.71 20.09 -8.16
CA ASP A 167 0.22 19.38 -9.31
C ASP A 167 -1.09 18.57 -9.03
N LEU A 168 -1.50 18.47 -7.77
CA LEU A 168 -2.74 17.77 -7.40
C LEU A 168 -3.97 18.39 -8.07
N LYS A 169 -4.03 19.72 -8.17
CA LYS A 169 -5.13 20.45 -8.82
C LYS A 169 -5.18 20.25 -10.34
N LYS A 170 -4.09 19.77 -10.95
CA LYS A 170 -4.00 19.42 -12.37
C LYS A 170 -4.24 17.92 -12.60
N TYR A 171 -4.73 17.23 -11.58
CA TYR A 171 -5.15 15.81 -11.64
C TYR A 171 -4.03 14.81 -11.96
N VAL A 172 -2.80 15.06 -11.49
CA VAL A 172 -1.64 14.21 -11.73
C VAL A 172 -1.87 12.76 -11.25
N TYR A 173 -2.47 12.55 -10.07
CA TYR A 173 -2.80 11.21 -9.57
C TYR A 173 -3.83 10.48 -10.43
N TYR A 174 -4.79 11.21 -11.02
CA TYR A 174 -5.79 10.59 -11.88
C TYR A 174 -5.14 10.00 -13.14
N ALA A 175 -4.19 10.71 -13.75
CA ALA A 175 -3.46 10.22 -14.91
C ALA A 175 -2.55 9.05 -14.53
N LEU A 176 -1.78 9.18 -13.45
CA LEU A 176 -0.82 8.17 -13.01
C LEU A 176 -1.51 6.84 -12.69
N ILE A 177 -2.56 6.86 -11.86
CA ILE A 177 -3.29 5.65 -11.45
C ILE A 177 -4.02 5.02 -12.64
N TYR A 178 -4.62 5.84 -13.52
CA TYR A 178 -5.28 5.32 -14.71
C TYR A 178 -4.31 4.55 -15.61
N GLU A 179 -3.13 5.12 -15.92
CA GLU A 179 -2.13 4.47 -16.79
C GLU A 179 -1.52 3.23 -16.12
N MET A 180 -1.27 3.26 -14.82
CA MET A 180 -0.81 2.07 -14.09
C MET A 180 -1.85 0.96 -14.13
N ASN A 181 -3.14 1.26 -13.86
CA ASN A 181 -4.23 0.28 -13.94
C ASN A 181 -4.34 -0.30 -15.37
N ARG A 182 -4.28 0.56 -16.39
CA ARG A 182 -4.31 0.14 -17.80
C ARG A 182 -3.17 -0.83 -18.11
N TYR A 183 -1.97 -0.48 -17.74
CA TYR A 183 -0.80 -1.31 -17.99
C TYR A 183 -0.88 -2.66 -17.27
N TYR A 184 -1.13 -2.66 -15.96
CA TYR A 184 -1.12 -3.90 -15.18
C TYR A 184 -2.31 -4.81 -15.49
N LEU A 185 -3.51 -4.26 -15.60
CA LEU A 185 -4.72 -5.07 -15.77
C LEU A 185 -5.04 -5.38 -17.23
N GLN A 186 -4.76 -4.46 -18.17
CA GLN A 186 -5.10 -4.65 -19.58
C GLN A 186 -3.92 -5.19 -20.40
N GLU A 187 -2.72 -4.61 -20.26
CA GLU A 187 -1.55 -5.02 -21.07
C GLU A 187 -0.87 -6.25 -20.48
N ARG A 188 -0.52 -6.22 -19.18
CA ARG A 188 0.10 -7.37 -18.50
C ARG A 188 -0.89 -8.46 -18.09
N LYS A 189 -2.19 -8.15 -18.05
CA LYS A 189 -3.28 -9.07 -17.67
C LYS A 189 -3.06 -9.70 -16.29
N LEU A 190 -2.56 -8.91 -15.34
CA LEU A 190 -2.43 -9.36 -13.96
C LEU A 190 -3.82 -9.62 -13.38
N LYS A 191 -3.91 -10.54 -12.42
CA LYS A 191 -5.17 -10.86 -11.73
C LYS A 191 -5.75 -9.67 -11.01
N TYR A 192 -4.89 -8.86 -10.36
CA TYR A 192 -5.32 -7.64 -9.68
C TYR A 192 -4.13 -6.69 -9.42
N VAL A 193 -4.46 -5.44 -9.15
CA VAL A 193 -3.57 -4.48 -8.49
C VAL A 193 -4.10 -4.18 -7.09
N LEU A 194 -3.23 -3.87 -6.12
CA LEU A 194 -3.64 -3.58 -4.74
C LEU A 194 -2.91 -2.37 -4.15
N ASP A 195 -3.60 -1.65 -3.27
CA ASP A 195 -3.04 -0.55 -2.45
C ASP A 195 -2.78 -1.00 -1.01
N GLY A 196 -2.57 -2.30 -0.82
CA GLY A 196 -2.30 -2.88 0.49
C GLY A 196 -3.54 -3.24 1.29
N ALA A 197 -3.30 -3.61 2.54
CA ALA A 197 -4.34 -3.95 3.50
C ALA A 197 -5.09 -2.69 3.97
N ARG A 198 -6.28 -2.91 4.56
CA ARG A 198 -7.09 -1.88 5.22
C ARG A 198 -6.23 -0.93 6.04
N SER A 199 -6.32 0.38 5.74
CA SER A 199 -5.68 1.40 6.54
C SER A 199 -6.31 1.45 7.95
N ILE A 200 -5.49 1.29 8.97
CA ILE A 200 -5.92 1.38 10.38
C ILE A 200 -5.67 2.80 10.91
N THR A 201 -4.67 3.48 10.34
CA THR A 201 -4.35 4.88 10.65
C THR A 201 -4.59 5.72 9.42
N GLU A 202 -5.47 6.71 9.51
CA GLU A 202 -5.82 7.60 8.39
C GLU A 202 -4.69 8.62 8.12
N HIS A 203 -3.51 8.14 7.70
CA HIS A 203 -2.42 9.03 7.28
C HIS A 203 -2.64 9.62 5.87
N SER A 204 -3.45 8.96 5.05
CA SER A 204 -3.78 9.43 3.70
C SER A 204 -5.18 8.98 3.31
N ASN A 205 -5.83 9.77 2.46
CA ASN A 205 -7.12 9.43 1.86
C ASN A 205 -6.99 8.60 0.57
N ILE A 206 -5.88 7.86 0.39
CA ILE A 206 -5.64 7.16 -0.88
C ILE A 206 -6.65 6.03 -1.12
N GLN A 207 -6.93 5.19 -0.11
CA GLN A 207 -7.87 4.07 -0.27
C GLN A 207 -9.29 4.54 -0.60
N PRO A 208 -9.91 5.50 0.14
CA PRO A 208 -11.19 6.08 -0.27
C PRO A 208 -11.15 6.74 -1.65
N PHE A 209 -10.04 7.35 -2.05
CA PHE A 209 -9.89 7.92 -3.38
C PHE A 209 -9.89 6.84 -4.46
N LEU A 210 -9.16 5.74 -4.28
CA LEU A 210 -9.11 4.62 -5.20
C LEU A 210 -10.49 3.94 -5.33
N GLU A 211 -11.16 3.68 -4.20
CA GLU A 211 -12.49 3.09 -4.18
C GLU A 211 -13.51 3.97 -4.92
N ASN A 212 -13.56 5.26 -4.59
CA ASN A 212 -14.57 6.19 -5.13
C ASN A 212 -14.31 6.63 -6.57
N LYS A 213 -13.05 6.66 -7.02
CA LYS A 213 -12.68 7.20 -8.34
C LYS A 213 -12.30 6.15 -9.36
N PHE A 214 -11.71 5.05 -8.92
CA PHE A 214 -11.16 4.01 -9.79
C PHE A 214 -11.80 2.63 -9.57
N HIS A 215 -12.88 2.55 -8.78
CA HIS A 215 -13.61 1.31 -8.52
C HIS A 215 -12.73 0.20 -7.92
N PHE A 216 -11.77 0.58 -7.09
CA PHE A 216 -11.14 -0.39 -6.22
C PHE A 216 -12.19 -0.93 -5.24
N ARG A 217 -12.06 -2.20 -4.88
CA ARG A 217 -12.99 -2.89 -4.01
C ARG A 217 -12.26 -3.56 -2.83
N LYS A 218 -13.04 -3.96 -1.86
CA LYS A 218 -12.54 -4.70 -0.69
C LYS A 218 -12.48 -6.18 -1.04
N ALA A 219 -11.30 -6.75 -1.00
CA ALA A 219 -11.08 -8.19 -0.98
C ALA A 219 -11.01 -8.63 0.48
N TYR A 220 -12.12 -9.13 1.02
CA TYR A 220 -12.22 -9.54 2.40
C TYR A 220 -11.34 -10.77 2.67
N CYS A 221 -10.78 -10.85 3.87
CA CYS A 221 -9.99 -11.99 4.31
C CYS A 221 -9.99 -12.10 5.84
N HIS A 222 -9.65 -13.26 6.36
CA HIS A 222 -9.50 -13.46 7.79
C HIS A 222 -8.14 -12.98 8.27
N LEU A 223 -8.11 -12.39 9.48
CA LEU A 223 -6.90 -11.93 10.12
C LEU A 223 -6.62 -12.77 11.36
N GLN A 224 -5.43 -13.33 11.44
CA GLN A 224 -4.88 -13.98 12.63
C GLN A 224 -3.68 -13.21 13.15
N ILE A 225 -3.61 -13.01 14.46
CA ILE A 225 -2.45 -12.41 15.11
C ILE A 225 -2.01 -13.31 16.27
N HIS A 226 -0.79 -13.81 16.18
CA HIS A 226 -0.16 -14.56 17.25
C HIS A 226 0.85 -13.65 17.96
N TYR A 227 0.73 -13.56 19.27
CA TYR A 227 1.57 -12.69 20.10
C TYR A 227 2.56 -13.49 20.90
N THR A 228 3.72 -12.88 21.23
CA THR A 228 4.50 -13.34 22.37
C THR A 228 3.66 -13.29 23.64
N TRP A 229 3.96 -14.14 24.62
CA TRP A 229 3.15 -14.27 25.84
C TRP A 229 2.97 -12.94 26.59
N TRP A 230 4.06 -12.17 26.72
CA TRP A 230 4.05 -10.88 27.42
C TRP A 230 3.23 -9.82 26.68
N LEU A 231 3.33 -9.76 25.32
CA LEU A 231 2.56 -8.81 24.53
C LEU A 231 1.06 -9.16 24.53
N LYS A 232 0.72 -10.45 24.53
CA LYS A 232 -0.66 -10.91 24.67
C LYS A 232 -1.29 -10.40 25.97
N TRP A 233 -0.57 -10.48 27.08
CA TRP A 233 -0.98 -9.94 28.37
C TRP A 233 -1.24 -8.44 28.32
N ILE A 234 -0.28 -7.68 27.79
CA ILE A 234 -0.40 -6.22 27.63
C ILE A 234 -1.65 -5.86 26.82
N ILE A 235 -1.83 -6.50 25.66
CA ILE A 235 -2.98 -6.25 24.79
C ILE A 235 -4.28 -6.58 25.49
N THR A 236 -4.38 -7.73 26.16
CA THR A 236 -5.58 -8.11 26.90
C THR A 236 -5.95 -7.09 27.98
N CYS A 237 -4.96 -6.56 28.71
CA CYS A 237 -5.18 -5.53 29.73
C CYS A 237 -5.57 -4.18 29.13
N LEU A 238 -4.98 -3.78 28.00
CA LEU A 238 -5.21 -2.47 27.40
C LEU A 238 -6.44 -2.43 26.50
N TYR A 239 -6.88 -3.54 25.94
CA TYR A 239 -7.97 -3.60 24.95
C TYR A 239 -9.29 -2.99 25.42
N PRO A 240 -9.75 -3.20 26.69
CA PRO A 240 -10.95 -2.53 27.19
C PRO A 240 -10.85 -1.00 27.18
N TRP A 241 -9.63 -0.47 27.37
CA TRP A 241 -9.34 0.95 27.49
C TRP A 241 -8.88 1.59 26.16
N ARG A 242 -8.93 0.87 25.03
CA ARG A 242 -8.38 1.27 23.73
C ARG A 242 -8.83 2.66 23.25
N LYS A 243 -10.03 3.10 23.62
CA LYS A 243 -10.56 4.41 23.23
C LYS A 243 -9.91 5.59 23.95
N PHE A 244 -9.27 5.34 25.09
CA PHE A 244 -8.66 6.37 25.93
C PHE A 244 -7.14 6.46 25.78
N ILE A 245 -6.53 5.58 25.00
CA ILE A 245 -5.09 5.54 24.81
C ILE A 245 -4.70 6.57 23.74
N PRO A 246 -3.90 7.61 24.07
CA PRO A 246 -3.60 8.68 23.12
C PRO A 246 -2.55 8.28 22.08
N ASN A 247 -1.79 7.19 22.28
CA ASN A 247 -0.72 6.77 21.39
C ASN A 247 -1.29 6.05 20.16
N HIS A 248 -1.14 6.65 18.99
CA HIS A 248 -1.65 6.12 17.71
C HIS A 248 -1.10 4.73 17.33
N GLN A 249 0.14 4.41 17.69
CA GLN A 249 0.72 3.09 17.37
C GLN A 249 0.05 2.00 18.20
N ILE A 250 -0.17 2.27 19.50
CA ILE A 250 -0.88 1.35 20.40
C ILE A 250 -2.34 1.24 19.96
N GLN A 251 -3.00 2.35 19.64
CA GLN A 251 -4.37 2.32 19.12
C GLN A 251 -4.50 1.46 17.88
N SER A 252 -3.55 1.57 16.93
CA SER A 252 -3.54 0.76 15.72
C SER A 252 -3.39 -0.72 16.01
N LEU A 253 -2.51 -1.08 16.95
CA LEU A 253 -2.30 -2.47 17.36
C LEU A 253 -3.57 -3.04 18.02
N LEU A 254 -4.22 -2.27 18.91
CA LEU A 254 -5.45 -2.68 19.58
C LEU A 254 -6.65 -2.74 18.58
N ALA A 255 -6.71 -1.82 17.62
CA ALA A 255 -7.72 -1.88 16.56
C ALA A 255 -7.54 -3.14 15.71
N MET A 256 -6.29 -3.45 15.31
CA MET A 256 -5.96 -4.66 14.56
C MET A 256 -6.29 -5.94 15.36
N HIS A 257 -6.05 -5.93 16.69
CA HIS A 257 -6.45 -7.03 17.58
C HIS A 257 -7.96 -7.29 17.53
N GLY A 258 -8.77 -6.24 17.49
CA GLY A 258 -10.23 -6.35 17.40
C GLY A 258 -10.76 -6.75 16.00
N MET A 259 -9.90 -6.87 14.99
CA MET A 259 -10.28 -7.29 13.63
C MET A 259 -10.01 -8.76 13.37
N GLN A 260 -9.51 -9.51 14.36
CA GLN A 260 -9.29 -10.95 14.22
C GLN A 260 -10.62 -11.69 14.03
N SER A 261 -10.62 -12.68 13.18
CA SER A 261 -11.78 -13.49 12.83
C SER A 261 -11.42 -14.97 12.76
#